data_40d9529dbe5dab124f08194c3c16f5f8
#
_entry.id   40d9529dbe5dab124f08194c3c16f5f8
#
_cell.length_a   1.000
_cell.length_b   1.000
_cell.length_c   1.000
_cell.angle_alpha   90.00
_cell.angle_beta   90.00
_cell.angle_gamma   90.00
#
_symmetry.space_group_name_H-M   'P 1'
#
loop_
_entity.id
_entity.type
_entity.pdbx_description
1 polymer ?
#
loop_
_entity_poly.entity_id
_entity_poly.type
_entity_poly.pdbx_seq_one_letter_code
_entity_poly.pdbx_strand_id
1 'polypeptide(L)'
;MKEVSTISKRKSRSRPQNRRQQPRPVNKGYGDAGASWHKKATKGFRAMSGSPKEDIDANNYTLRQRARMLYMAAPIATSAIRTNRTNVVGIGLQLKSRIDREALGMTQEAADAWQAQAEREFALWSENKRACDATGVNNFAAMQQLALSSWLVSGDVFAGAKQY
;
A
#
# COMPACT_ATOMS: atom_id res chain seq x y z
N MET A 1 60.33 -68.09 27.45
CA MET A 1 58.94 -68.26 26.93
C MET A 1 58.06 -67.21 27.54
N LYS A 2 57.72 -66.20 26.78
CA LYS A 2 56.75 -65.15 27.18
C LYS A 2 55.72 -65.03 26.10
N GLU A 3 54.49 -65.37 26.43
CA GLU A 3 53.34 -65.29 25.59
C GLU A 3 52.96 -63.78 25.35
N VAL A 4 52.82 -63.41 24.11
CA VAL A 4 52.36 -62.10 23.72
C VAL A 4 50.84 -62.20 23.49
N SER A 5 50.06 -61.62 24.39
CA SER A 5 48.62 -61.56 24.26
C SER A 5 48.21 -60.50 23.25
N THR A 6 47.57 -60.93 22.20
CA THR A 6 47.08 -60.09 21.13
C THR A 6 45.73 -59.40 21.53
N ILE A 7 45.75 -58.11 21.82
CA ILE A 7 44.53 -57.38 22.14
C ILE A 7 43.81 -57.00 20.82
N SER A 8 42.70 -57.68 20.57
CA SER A 8 41.77 -57.39 19.47
C SER A 8 41.09 -56.06 19.69
N LYS A 9 41.37 -55.08 18.83
CA LYS A 9 40.66 -53.78 18.78
C LYS A 9 39.25 -53.96 18.26
N ARG A 10 38.25 -53.86 19.12
CA ARG A 10 36.83 -53.79 18.81
C ARG A 10 36.57 -52.49 18.03
N LYS A 11 36.25 -52.61 16.72
CA LYS A 11 35.74 -51.49 15.90
C LYS A 11 34.36 -51.06 16.45
N SER A 12 34.28 -49.84 17.00
CA SER A 12 33.03 -49.23 17.34
C SER A 12 32.21 -48.98 16.08
N ARG A 13 31.10 -49.68 15.91
CA ARG A 13 30.11 -49.40 14.88
C ARG A 13 29.45 -48.05 15.24
N SER A 14 29.77 -46.98 14.53
CA SER A 14 29.02 -45.75 14.58
C SER A 14 27.57 -46.01 14.14
N ARG A 15 26.64 -45.79 15.04
CA ARG A 15 25.20 -45.79 14.74
C ARG A 15 24.95 -44.76 13.60
N PRO A 16 24.22 -45.13 12.53
CA PRO A 16 23.80 -44.13 11.55
C PRO A 16 22.94 -43.11 12.28
N GLN A 17 23.43 -41.88 12.38
CA GLN A 17 22.60 -40.74 12.79
C GLN A 17 21.52 -40.59 11.73
N ASN A 18 20.32 -41.01 12.09
CA ASN A 18 19.12 -40.71 11.31
C ASN A 18 18.93 -39.21 11.39
N ARG A 19 19.58 -38.47 10.49
CA ARG A 19 19.36 -37.05 10.28
C ARG A 19 17.91 -36.93 9.81
N ARG A 20 16.99 -36.72 10.75
CA ARG A 20 15.64 -36.28 10.44
C ARG A 20 15.81 -35.07 9.54
N GLN A 21 15.57 -35.27 8.26
CA GLN A 21 15.49 -34.17 7.30
C GLN A 21 14.41 -33.24 7.84
N GLN A 22 14.83 -32.10 8.35
CA GLN A 22 13.88 -31.04 8.70
C GLN A 22 13.10 -30.74 7.44
N PRO A 23 11.78 -30.80 7.46
CA PRO A 23 10.98 -30.47 6.29
C PRO A 23 11.39 -29.07 5.84
N ARG A 24 11.83 -28.96 4.59
CA ARG A 24 12.14 -27.65 3.99
C ARG A 24 10.90 -26.79 4.11
N PRO A 25 11.00 -25.55 4.62
CA PRO A 25 9.86 -24.66 4.65
C PRO A 25 9.40 -24.42 3.22
N VAL A 26 8.24 -24.96 2.88
CA VAL A 26 7.60 -24.68 1.60
C VAL A 26 6.95 -23.33 1.75
N ASN A 27 7.46 -22.34 1.04
CA ASN A 27 6.83 -21.02 0.99
C ASN A 27 5.49 -21.14 0.23
N LYS A 28 4.40 -21.14 0.96
CA LYS A 28 3.02 -21.18 0.43
C LYS A 28 2.43 -19.78 0.26
N GLY A 29 3.27 -18.76 0.19
CA GLY A 29 2.85 -17.37 0.09
C GLY A 29 2.25 -16.83 1.41
N TYR A 30 1.39 -15.83 1.30
CA TYR A 30 0.75 -15.20 2.46
C TYR A 30 -0.17 -16.14 3.26
N GLY A 31 -0.66 -17.22 2.64
CA GLY A 31 -1.64 -18.12 3.24
C GLY A 31 -1.17 -18.84 4.49
N ASP A 32 0.12 -19.15 4.60
CA ASP A 32 0.59 -19.99 5.71
C ASP A 32 0.78 -19.21 7.03
N ALA A 33 0.92 -17.89 6.99
CA ALA A 33 1.08 -17.06 8.19
C ALA A 33 -0.24 -16.80 8.91
N GLY A 34 -1.30 -16.46 8.18
CA GLY A 34 -2.63 -16.13 8.69
C GLY A 34 -3.67 -17.24 8.53
N ALA A 35 -3.43 -18.22 7.65
CA ALA A 35 -4.37 -19.29 7.33
C ALA A 35 -4.19 -20.58 8.16
N SER A 36 -3.29 -20.61 9.13
CA SER A 36 -3.06 -21.79 9.95
C SER A 36 -4.18 -22.03 10.97
N TRP A 37 -4.83 -23.17 10.90
CA TRP A 37 -5.83 -23.62 11.88
C TRP A 37 -5.22 -24.10 13.20
N HIS A 38 -3.91 -24.33 13.24
CA HIS A 38 -3.21 -24.94 14.38
C HIS A 38 -2.50 -23.92 15.27
N LYS A 39 -2.20 -22.73 14.78
CA LYS A 39 -1.54 -21.68 15.57
C LYS A 39 -2.50 -21.11 16.61
N LYS A 40 -2.03 -20.91 17.84
CA LYS A 40 -2.84 -20.34 18.93
C LYS A 40 -3.45 -18.97 18.55
N ALA A 41 -2.72 -18.15 17.81
CA ALA A 41 -3.19 -16.82 17.38
C ALA A 41 -4.35 -16.87 16.37
N THR A 42 -4.44 -17.94 15.57
CA THR A 42 -5.46 -18.09 14.52
C THR A 42 -6.48 -19.19 14.83
N LYS A 43 -6.26 -19.97 15.88
CA LYS A 43 -7.19 -21.00 16.33
C LYS A 43 -8.50 -20.35 16.80
N GLY A 44 -9.56 -20.61 16.08
CA GLY A 44 -10.87 -20.00 16.35
C GLY A 44 -11.19 -18.76 15.54
N PHE A 45 -10.24 -18.25 14.76
CA PHE A 45 -10.52 -17.21 13.78
C PHE A 45 -11.27 -17.83 12.59
N ARG A 46 -12.57 -17.68 12.57
CA ARG A 46 -13.41 -18.12 11.45
C ARG A 46 -13.56 -16.96 10.48
N ALA A 47 -12.82 -16.99 9.39
CA ALA A 47 -13.02 -16.10 8.27
C ALA A 47 -14.21 -16.64 7.45
N MET A 48 -15.28 -15.89 7.42
CA MET A 48 -16.39 -16.12 6.48
C MET A 48 -16.29 -15.00 5.44
N SER A 49 -16.13 -15.36 4.18
CA SER A 49 -16.17 -14.44 3.06
C SER A 49 -17.43 -14.67 2.26
N GLY A 50 -18.17 -13.61 2.04
CA GLY A 50 -19.36 -13.58 1.18
C GLY A 50 -19.09 -12.84 -0.13
N SER A 51 -20.16 -12.45 -0.80
CA SER A 51 -20.06 -11.52 -1.92
C SER A 51 -19.69 -10.13 -1.41
N PRO A 52 -19.05 -9.27 -2.24
CA PRO A 52 -18.76 -7.87 -1.85
C PRO A 52 -19.98 -7.12 -1.33
N LYS A 53 -21.18 -7.44 -1.82
CA LYS A 53 -22.44 -6.86 -1.36
C LYS A 53 -22.77 -7.29 0.07
N GLU A 54 -22.53 -8.56 0.40
CA GLU A 54 -22.82 -9.08 1.74
C GLU A 54 -21.77 -8.65 2.77
N ASP A 55 -20.50 -8.68 2.38
CA ASP A 55 -19.38 -8.40 3.30
C ASP A 55 -19.14 -6.90 3.49
N ILE A 56 -19.35 -6.09 2.44
CA ILE A 56 -19.03 -4.66 2.44
C ILE A 56 -20.29 -3.81 2.62
N ASP A 57 -21.29 -3.94 1.74
CA ASP A 57 -22.41 -2.99 1.72
C ASP A 57 -23.22 -3.02 3.02
N ALA A 58 -23.49 -4.19 3.58
CA ALA A 58 -24.25 -4.33 4.82
C ALA A 58 -23.56 -3.66 6.01
N ASN A 59 -22.23 -3.62 6.02
CA ASN A 59 -21.43 -3.12 7.14
C ASN A 59 -20.73 -1.78 6.86
N ASN A 60 -20.80 -1.28 5.64
CA ASN A 60 -20.01 -0.14 5.15
C ASN A 60 -20.23 1.12 6.01
N TYR A 61 -21.45 1.43 6.37
CA TYR A 61 -21.75 2.59 7.22
C TYR A 61 -21.04 2.51 8.58
N THR A 62 -21.13 1.36 9.24
CA THR A 62 -20.51 1.14 10.55
C THR A 62 -18.99 1.14 10.45
N LEU A 63 -18.45 0.51 9.40
CA LEU A 63 -16.99 0.47 9.16
C LEU A 63 -16.42 1.86 8.94
N ARG A 64 -17.06 2.70 8.12
CA ARG A 64 -16.63 4.09 7.91
C ARG A 64 -16.67 4.92 9.18
N GLN A 65 -17.71 4.79 9.99
CA GLN A 65 -17.78 5.50 11.26
C GLN A 65 -16.67 5.09 12.22
N ARG A 66 -16.42 3.79 12.36
CA ARG A 66 -15.35 3.28 13.20
C ARG A 66 -13.97 3.70 12.69
N ALA A 67 -13.73 3.69 11.38
CA ALA A 67 -12.49 4.14 10.76
C ALA A 67 -12.25 5.63 11.03
N ARG A 68 -13.27 6.48 10.91
CA ARG A 68 -13.19 7.90 11.25
C ARG A 68 -12.90 8.15 12.73
N MET A 69 -13.57 7.43 13.61
CA MET A 69 -13.29 7.49 15.04
C MET A 69 -11.85 7.07 15.36
N LEU A 70 -11.39 5.98 14.76
CA LEU A 70 -10.02 5.51 14.92
C LEU A 70 -9.01 6.55 14.41
N TYR A 71 -9.27 7.15 13.26
CA TYR A 71 -8.41 8.23 12.73
C TYR A 71 -8.36 9.46 13.67
N MET A 72 -9.46 9.81 14.32
CA MET A 72 -9.49 10.94 15.24
C MET A 72 -8.90 10.62 16.61
N ALA A 73 -9.10 9.41 17.13
CA ALA A 73 -8.80 9.07 18.52
C ALA A 73 -7.45 8.33 18.70
N ALA A 74 -6.95 7.64 17.66
CA ALA A 74 -5.74 6.82 17.76
C ALA A 74 -4.53 7.49 17.08
N PRO A 75 -3.53 7.97 17.85
CA PRO A 75 -2.36 8.66 17.29
C PRO A 75 -1.59 7.82 16.25
N ILE A 76 -1.52 6.51 16.44
CA ILE A 76 -0.84 5.59 15.51
C ILE A 76 -1.56 5.57 14.15
N ALA A 77 -2.90 5.44 14.14
CA ALA A 77 -3.68 5.46 12.92
C ALA A 77 -3.58 6.81 12.21
N THR A 78 -3.69 7.91 12.96
CA THR A 78 -3.51 9.26 12.45
C THR A 78 -2.13 9.45 11.82
N SER A 79 -1.08 9.00 12.51
CA SER A 79 0.30 9.07 12.03
C SER A 79 0.50 8.29 10.74
N ALA A 80 -0.03 7.07 10.65
CA ALA A 80 0.06 6.25 9.44
C ALA A 80 -0.58 6.94 8.23
N ILE A 81 -1.79 7.48 8.39
CA ILE A 81 -2.48 8.21 7.32
C ILE A 81 -1.72 9.49 6.92
N ARG A 82 -1.23 10.26 7.90
CA ARG A 82 -0.46 11.48 7.64
C ARG A 82 0.85 11.20 6.92
N THR A 83 1.55 10.14 7.30
CA THR A 83 2.79 9.73 6.64
C THR A 83 2.54 9.35 5.18
N ASN A 84 1.50 8.56 4.92
CA ASN A 84 1.10 8.24 3.54
C ASN A 84 0.76 9.51 2.75
N ARG A 85 -0.03 10.41 3.31
CA ARG A 85 -0.37 11.67 2.67
C ARG A 85 0.86 12.52 2.33
N THR A 86 1.80 12.63 3.25
CA THR A 86 3.03 13.39 3.04
C THR A 86 3.94 12.76 1.99
N ASN A 87 4.04 11.43 1.98
CA ASN A 87 4.91 10.74 1.03
C ASN A 87 4.31 10.63 -0.38
N VAL A 88 2.98 10.53 -0.50
CA VAL A 88 2.31 10.36 -1.81
C VAL A 88 2.01 11.70 -2.46
N VAL A 89 1.41 12.63 -1.73
CA VAL A 89 1.01 13.94 -2.27
C VAL A 89 2.05 15.01 -1.97
N GLY A 90 2.58 15.05 -0.75
CA GLY A 90 3.55 16.03 -0.31
C GLY A 90 3.06 17.48 -0.52
N ILE A 91 3.80 18.23 -1.32
CA ILE A 91 3.47 19.62 -1.71
C ILE A 91 2.40 19.71 -2.81
N GLY A 92 1.91 18.58 -3.31
CA GLY A 92 0.97 18.48 -4.43
C GLY A 92 1.61 17.91 -5.69
N LEU A 93 0.81 17.16 -6.43
CA LEU A 93 1.20 16.63 -7.74
C LEU A 93 1.22 17.79 -8.76
N GLN A 94 2.29 17.86 -9.52
CA GLN A 94 2.50 18.89 -10.52
C GLN A 94 2.23 18.34 -11.91
N LEU A 95 1.73 19.20 -12.80
CA LEU A 95 1.60 18.88 -14.21
C LEU A 95 2.99 18.87 -14.85
N LYS A 96 3.30 17.80 -15.57
CA LYS A 96 4.40 17.70 -16.53
C LYS A 96 3.81 17.39 -17.89
N SER A 97 3.76 18.44 -18.72
CA SER A 97 3.22 18.31 -20.07
C SER A 97 4.18 17.54 -20.97
N ARG A 98 3.64 16.60 -21.74
CA ARG A 98 4.39 15.84 -22.73
C ARG A 98 3.52 15.59 -23.94
N ILE A 99 3.65 16.42 -24.94
CA ILE A 99 2.89 16.31 -26.18
C ILE A 99 3.67 15.49 -27.22
N ASP A 100 2.94 14.77 -28.07
CA ASP A 100 3.51 14.11 -29.24
C ASP A 100 3.61 15.12 -30.38
N ARG A 101 4.80 15.71 -30.55
CA ARG A 101 5.07 16.72 -31.56
C ARG A 101 4.94 16.21 -32.98
N GLU A 102 5.22 14.92 -33.21
CA GLU A 102 5.17 14.33 -34.55
C GLU A 102 3.72 14.16 -35.01
N ALA A 103 2.87 13.67 -34.10
CA ALA A 103 1.44 13.56 -34.40
C ALA A 103 0.78 14.92 -34.63
N LEU A 104 1.27 15.98 -33.97
CA LEU A 104 0.73 17.35 -34.12
C LEU A 104 1.42 18.17 -35.20
N GLY A 105 2.45 17.64 -35.87
CA GLY A 105 3.21 18.35 -36.90
C GLY A 105 3.91 19.63 -36.38
N MET A 106 4.29 19.65 -35.11
CA MET A 106 4.93 20.80 -34.46
C MET A 106 6.44 20.71 -34.51
N THR A 107 7.12 21.87 -34.58
CA THR A 107 8.57 21.95 -34.33
C THR A 107 8.87 21.71 -32.86
N GLN A 108 10.10 21.29 -32.53
CA GLN A 108 10.52 21.08 -31.15
C GLN A 108 10.34 22.34 -30.30
N GLU A 109 10.76 23.47 -30.83
CA GLU A 109 10.68 24.79 -30.15
C GLU A 109 9.24 25.19 -29.84
N ALA A 110 8.33 24.99 -30.80
CA ALA A 110 6.90 25.25 -30.60
C ALA A 110 6.27 24.34 -29.56
N ALA A 111 6.64 23.06 -29.56
CA ALA A 111 6.19 22.09 -28.57
C ALA A 111 6.67 22.42 -27.16
N ASP A 112 7.94 22.78 -27.01
CA ASP A 112 8.52 23.15 -25.71
C ASP A 112 7.92 24.46 -25.17
N ALA A 113 7.70 25.46 -26.03
CA ALA A 113 7.03 26.71 -25.66
C ALA A 113 5.60 26.46 -25.17
N TRP A 114 4.85 25.63 -25.87
CA TRP A 114 3.48 25.28 -25.50
C TRP A 114 3.43 24.50 -24.16
N GLN A 115 4.31 23.52 -23.98
CA GLN A 115 4.39 22.75 -22.75
C GLN A 115 4.73 23.64 -21.56
N ALA A 116 5.71 24.55 -21.71
CA ALA A 116 6.09 25.50 -20.68
C ALA A 116 4.95 26.46 -20.32
N GLN A 117 4.17 26.89 -21.30
CA GLN A 117 3.00 27.72 -21.08
C GLN A 117 1.92 26.95 -20.31
N ALA A 118 1.57 25.72 -20.74
CA ALA A 118 0.56 24.89 -20.10
C ALA A 118 0.92 24.57 -18.63
N GLU A 119 2.19 24.25 -18.36
CA GLU A 119 2.66 23.99 -16.98
C GLU A 119 2.55 25.25 -16.11
N ARG A 120 2.87 26.42 -16.64
CA ARG A 120 2.77 27.71 -15.94
C ARG A 120 1.32 28.09 -15.64
N GLU A 121 0.43 27.97 -16.61
CA GLU A 121 -0.98 28.26 -16.41
C GLU A 121 -1.62 27.31 -15.41
N PHE A 122 -1.27 26.02 -15.47
CA PHE A 122 -1.72 25.04 -14.48
C PHE A 122 -1.21 25.38 -13.08
N ALA A 123 0.05 25.79 -12.93
CA ALA A 123 0.60 26.18 -11.64
C ALA A 123 -0.18 27.36 -11.03
N LEU A 124 -0.44 28.41 -11.83
CA LEU A 124 -1.24 29.57 -11.41
C LEU A 124 -2.67 29.17 -11.01
N TRP A 125 -3.32 28.31 -11.79
CA TRP A 125 -4.65 27.80 -11.47
C TRP A 125 -4.64 26.97 -10.19
N SER A 126 -3.66 26.08 -10.02
CA SER A 126 -3.58 25.16 -8.89
C SER A 126 -3.33 25.85 -7.54
N GLU A 127 -2.64 26.98 -7.54
CA GLU A 127 -2.41 27.82 -6.36
C GLU A 127 -3.62 28.69 -6.01
N ASN A 128 -4.43 29.03 -6.99
CA ASN A 128 -5.58 29.91 -6.80
C ASN A 128 -6.78 29.13 -6.26
N LYS A 129 -7.01 29.23 -4.95
CA LYS A 129 -8.11 28.56 -4.24
C LYS A 129 -9.49 28.82 -4.85
N ARG A 130 -9.73 30.03 -5.36
CA ARG A 130 -11.02 30.38 -5.95
C ARG A 130 -11.22 29.83 -7.36
N ALA A 131 -10.11 29.49 -8.04
CA ALA A 131 -10.17 28.94 -9.38
C ALA A 131 -10.27 27.40 -9.38
N CYS A 132 -9.60 26.73 -8.43
CA CYS A 132 -9.55 25.27 -8.40
C CYS A 132 -10.60 24.62 -7.45
N ASP A 133 -11.03 25.33 -6.39
CA ASP A 133 -12.01 24.80 -5.42
C ASP A 133 -13.32 25.57 -5.49
N ALA A 134 -14.43 24.88 -5.71
CA ALA A 134 -15.77 25.47 -5.75
C ALA A 134 -16.15 26.17 -4.44
N THR A 135 -15.57 25.77 -3.32
CA THR A 135 -15.76 26.41 -2.00
C THR A 135 -14.77 27.57 -1.76
N GLY A 136 -13.71 27.66 -2.56
CA GLY A 136 -12.68 28.70 -2.44
C GLY A 136 -11.79 28.56 -1.21
N VAL A 137 -11.81 27.43 -0.52
CA VAL A 137 -11.09 27.21 0.73
C VAL A 137 -9.71 26.60 0.50
N ASN A 138 -9.63 25.62 -0.39
CA ASN A 138 -8.44 24.80 -0.60
C ASN A 138 -7.77 25.15 -1.94
N ASN A 139 -6.45 25.10 -1.98
CA ASN A 139 -5.72 25.00 -3.23
C ASN A 139 -5.71 23.56 -3.74
N PHE A 140 -5.26 23.34 -4.96
CA PHE A 140 -5.29 22.01 -5.58
C PHE A 140 -4.48 20.96 -4.81
N ALA A 141 -3.33 21.32 -4.24
CA ALA A 141 -2.53 20.44 -3.41
C ALA A 141 -3.29 19.99 -2.12
N ALA A 142 -3.97 20.93 -1.47
CA ALA A 142 -4.79 20.61 -0.30
C ALA A 142 -5.99 19.72 -0.64
N MET A 143 -6.59 19.91 -1.82
CA MET A 143 -7.67 19.05 -2.33
C MET A 143 -7.15 17.63 -2.58
N GLN A 144 -5.98 17.46 -3.17
CA GLN A 144 -5.35 16.14 -3.38
C GLN A 144 -5.04 15.47 -2.04
N GLN A 145 -4.52 16.20 -1.06
CA GLN A 145 -4.28 15.68 0.28
C GLN A 145 -5.57 15.25 0.98
N LEU A 146 -6.63 16.02 0.82
CA LEU A 146 -7.95 15.69 1.35
C LEU A 146 -8.53 14.45 0.68
N ALA A 147 -8.44 14.35 -0.65
CA ALA A 147 -8.90 13.21 -1.42
C ALA A 147 -8.19 11.92 -0.99
N LEU A 148 -6.86 11.93 -0.90
CA LEU A 148 -6.09 10.76 -0.43
C LEU A 148 -6.46 10.38 1.00
N SER A 149 -6.59 11.35 1.90
CA SER A 149 -6.97 11.08 3.30
C SER A 149 -8.37 10.48 3.40
N SER A 150 -9.33 11.00 2.63
CA SER A 150 -10.69 10.47 2.58
C SER A 150 -10.74 9.06 2.01
N TRP A 151 -9.97 8.80 0.96
CA TRP A 151 -9.86 7.47 0.38
C TRP A 151 -9.28 6.45 1.37
N LEU A 152 -8.18 6.78 2.05
CA LEU A 152 -7.54 5.88 3.03
C LEU A 152 -8.43 5.62 4.26
N VAL A 153 -9.21 6.60 4.70
CA VAL A 153 -10.05 6.48 5.90
C VAL A 153 -11.43 5.88 5.59
N SER A 154 -12.02 6.24 4.47
CA SER A 154 -13.40 5.89 4.15
C SER A 154 -13.54 4.89 3.01
N GLY A 155 -12.45 4.55 2.31
CA GLY A 155 -12.44 3.64 1.18
C GLY A 155 -12.77 4.31 -0.16
N ASP A 156 -13.52 5.42 -0.14
CA ASP A 156 -13.98 6.12 -1.33
C ASP A 156 -13.73 7.63 -1.25
N VAL A 157 -13.57 8.24 -2.41
CA VAL A 157 -13.58 9.70 -2.59
C VAL A 157 -14.25 10.06 -3.91
N PHE A 158 -15.07 11.09 -3.90
CA PHE A 158 -15.74 11.61 -5.08
C PHE A 158 -15.35 13.07 -5.29
N ALA A 159 -15.02 13.41 -6.53
CA ALA A 159 -14.78 14.79 -6.96
C ALA A 159 -15.84 15.18 -7.98
N GLY A 160 -16.54 16.28 -7.74
CA GLY A 160 -17.49 16.86 -8.69
C GLY A 160 -16.85 18.02 -9.45
N ALA A 161 -16.91 18.01 -10.78
CA ALA A 161 -16.56 19.16 -11.58
C ALA A 161 -17.81 20.06 -11.74
N LYS A 162 -17.67 21.32 -11.38
CA LYS A 162 -18.72 22.32 -11.59
C LYS A 162 -18.37 23.15 -12.83
N GLN A 163 -19.23 23.11 -13.81
CA GLN A 163 -19.15 24.03 -14.96
C GLN A 163 -19.79 25.36 -14.55
N TYR A 164 -19.12 26.45 -14.85
CA TYR A 164 -19.63 27.83 -14.71
C TYR A 164 -20.06 28.36 -16.04
#